data_46e40dde9d034a96fea79f8f3f068554
#
_entry.id   46e40dde9d034a96fea79f8f3f068554
#
_cell.length_a   1.000
_cell.length_b   1.000
_cell.length_c   1.000
_cell.angle_alpha   90.00
_cell.angle_beta   90.00
_cell.angle_gamma   90.00
#
_symmetry.space_group_name_H-M   'P 1'
#
loop_
_entity.id
_entity.type
_entity.pdbx_description
1 polymer ?
#
loop_
_entity_poly.entity_id
_entity_poly.type
_entity_poly.pdbx_seq_one_letter_code
_entity_poly.pdbx_strand_id
1 'polypeptide(L)'
;MHALTAIIRAQKDSEALVYAELLKVGAYAREHEPDTIGFFVAQDLEDPCVFTTYERFIDKTAMERHNNGAGSQGFFAAVNNFLDGEVIVVIAKEVWS
;
A
#
# COMPACT_ATOMS: atom_id res chain seq x y z
N MET A 1 9.78 14.99 2.29
CA MET A 1 9.39 13.55 2.35
C MET A 1 8.97 13.07 0.99
N HIS A 2 9.43 11.89 0.65
CA HIS A 2 8.97 11.16 -0.52
C HIS A 2 7.68 10.45 -0.16
N ALA A 3 6.68 10.48 -1.02
CA ALA A 3 5.37 9.93 -0.72
C ALA A 3 4.84 9.08 -1.87
N LEU A 4 3.97 8.14 -1.55
CA LEU A 4 3.28 7.32 -2.52
C LEU A 4 1.81 7.20 -2.11
N THR A 5 0.92 7.46 -3.05
CA THR A 5 -0.51 7.22 -2.88
C THR A 5 -0.92 6.11 -3.83
N ALA A 6 -1.66 5.13 -3.34
CA ALA A 6 -2.19 4.05 -4.18
C ALA A 6 -3.70 3.96 -4.05
N ILE A 7 -4.34 3.56 -5.15
CA ILE A 7 -5.75 3.16 -5.17
C ILE A 7 -5.78 1.71 -5.62
N ILE A 8 -6.33 0.84 -4.77
CA ILE A 8 -6.36 -0.60 -4.96
C ILE A 8 -7.81 -1.05 -4.96
N ARG A 9 -8.23 -1.75 -6.01
CA ARG A 9 -9.60 -2.27 -6.13
C ARG A 9 -9.57 -3.78 -6.04
N ALA A 10 -10.29 -4.32 -5.05
CA ALA A 10 -10.53 -5.76 -4.95
C ALA A 10 -11.67 -6.16 -5.87
N GLN A 11 -11.64 -7.38 -6.38
CA GLN A 11 -12.82 -7.98 -6.99
C GLN A 11 -13.90 -8.13 -5.92
N LYS A 12 -15.17 -8.12 -6.35
CA LYS A 12 -16.29 -8.35 -5.45
C LYS A 12 -16.06 -9.64 -4.67
N ASP A 13 -16.34 -9.59 -3.38
CA ASP A 13 -16.18 -10.68 -2.41
C ASP A 13 -14.72 -11.01 -2.05
N SER A 14 -13.75 -10.26 -2.60
CA SER A 14 -12.32 -10.39 -2.24
C SER A 14 -11.82 -9.25 -1.34
N GLU A 15 -12.70 -8.34 -0.92
CA GLU A 15 -12.31 -7.19 -0.10
C GLU A 15 -11.72 -7.60 1.25
N ALA A 16 -12.21 -8.67 1.87
CA ALA A 16 -11.65 -9.12 3.14
C ALA A 16 -10.22 -9.64 3.01
N LEU A 17 -9.92 -10.33 1.92
CA LEU A 17 -8.56 -10.79 1.62
C LEU A 17 -7.61 -9.61 1.42
N VAL A 18 -8.01 -8.66 0.57
CA VAL A 18 -7.17 -7.48 0.27
C VAL A 18 -6.97 -6.65 1.54
N TYR A 19 -8.02 -6.45 2.32
CA TYR A 19 -7.95 -5.78 3.62
C TYR A 19 -6.89 -6.43 4.52
N ALA A 20 -6.99 -7.74 4.73
CA ALA A 20 -6.08 -8.47 5.61
C ALA A 20 -4.62 -8.39 5.12
N GLU A 21 -4.40 -8.52 3.82
CA GLU A 21 -3.06 -8.48 3.25
C GLU A 21 -2.44 -7.07 3.29
N LEU A 22 -3.24 -6.02 3.14
CA LEU A 22 -2.74 -4.64 3.32
C LEU A 22 -2.27 -4.38 4.76
N LEU A 23 -2.98 -4.90 5.76
CA LEU A 23 -2.55 -4.75 7.15
C LEU A 23 -1.23 -5.46 7.41
N LYS A 24 -0.97 -6.58 6.74
CA LYS A 24 0.33 -7.27 6.83
C LYS A 24 1.47 -6.42 6.26
N VAL A 25 1.23 -5.68 5.17
CA VAL A 25 2.24 -4.77 4.63
C VAL A 25 2.61 -3.70 5.66
N GLY A 26 1.60 -3.10 6.29
CA GLY A 26 1.81 -2.10 7.33
C GLY A 26 2.59 -2.64 8.53
N ALA A 27 2.22 -3.83 8.99
CA ALA A 27 2.91 -4.48 10.11
C ALA A 27 4.37 -4.80 9.76
N TYR A 28 4.61 -5.31 8.56
CA TYR A 28 5.97 -5.59 8.09
C TYR A 28 6.81 -4.31 8.01
N ALA A 29 6.27 -3.25 7.45
CA ALA A 29 6.97 -1.97 7.35
C ALA A 29 7.34 -1.43 8.72
N ARG A 30 6.42 -1.48 9.68
CA ARG A 30 6.66 -1.03 11.05
C ARG A 30 7.80 -1.80 11.71
N GLU A 31 7.89 -3.10 11.46
CA GLU A 31 8.87 -3.97 12.11
C GLU A 31 10.22 -3.97 11.39
N HIS A 32 10.24 -3.89 10.05
CA HIS A 32 11.44 -4.16 9.26
C HIS A 32 11.92 -2.99 8.38
N GLU A 33 11.15 -1.91 8.26
CA GLU A 33 11.48 -0.81 7.33
C GLU A 33 11.56 0.52 8.10
N PRO A 34 12.69 0.79 8.79
CA PRO A 34 12.80 2.00 9.60
C PRO A 34 12.71 3.30 8.79
N ASP A 35 13.01 3.27 7.50
CA ASP A 35 12.96 4.43 6.61
C ASP A 35 11.60 4.63 5.95
N THR A 36 10.66 3.72 6.17
CA THR A 36 9.23 3.90 5.88
C THR A 36 8.61 4.60 7.09
N ILE A 37 8.44 5.91 6.98
CA ILE A 37 8.04 6.75 8.10
C ILE A 37 6.56 6.58 8.43
N GLY A 38 5.74 6.28 7.44
CA GLY A 38 4.32 6.05 7.62
C GLY A 38 3.74 5.18 6.52
N PHE A 39 2.79 4.35 6.90
CA PHE A 39 2.02 3.53 5.98
C PHE A 39 0.58 3.51 6.47
N PHE A 40 -0.29 4.21 5.77
CA PHE A 40 -1.68 4.39 6.16
C PHE A 40 -2.58 3.72 5.14
N VAL A 41 -3.58 2.99 5.62
CA VAL A 41 -4.56 2.31 4.77
C VAL A 41 -5.93 2.85 5.11
N ALA A 42 -6.71 3.18 4.08
CA ALA A 42 -8.11 3.57 4.24
C ALA A 42 -8.97 2.72 3.30
N GLN A 43 -10.20 2.50 3.69
CA GLN A 43 -11.20 1.80 2.90
C GLN A 43 -12.32 2.78 2.59
N ASP A 44 -12.79 2.79 1.33
CA ASP A 44 -13.85 3.68 0.91
C ASP A 44 -15.13 3.40 1.72
N LEU A 45 -15.83 4.48 2.12
CA LEU A 45 -17.02 4.35 2.95
C LEU A 45 -18.21 3.75 2.21
N GLU A 46 -18.27 3.89 0.90
CA GLU A 46 -19.39 3.44 0.08
C GLU A 46 -19.10 2.13 -0.65
N ASP A 47 -17.85 1.95 -1.12
CA ASP A 47 -17.44 0.75 -1.84
C ASP A 47 -16.35 0.01 -1.06
N PRO A 48 -16.68 -1.08 -0.37
CA PRO A 48 -15.72 -1.80 0.47
C PRO A 48 -14.59 -2.46 -0.32
N CYS A 49 -14.70 -2.56 -1.65
CA CYS A 49 -13.64 -3.10 -2.50
C CYS A 49 -12.54 -2.09 -2.81
N VAL A 50 -12.74 -0.81 -2.49
CA VAL A 50 -11.77 0.25 -2.80
C VAL A 50 -10.96 0.60 -1.56
N PHE A 51 -9.64 0.50 -1.70
CA PHE A 51 -8.68 0.86 -0.66
C PHE A 51 -7.75 1.93 -1.18
N THR A 52 -7.32 2.82 -0.29
CA THR A 52 -6.27 3.78 -0.59
C THR A 52 -5.14 3.62 0.41
N THR A 53 -3.92 3.88 -0.04
CA THR A 53 -2.77 3.98 0.85
C THR A 53 -2.16 5.37 0.74
N TYR A 54 -1.59 5.83 1.86
CA TYR A 54 -0.68 6.96 1.86
C TYR A 54 0.59 6.51 2.57
N GLU A 55 1.72 6.59 1.86
CA GLU A 55 2.99 6.01 2.29
C GLU A 55 4.04 7.10 2.31
N ARG A 56 4.81 7.19 3.40
CA ARG A 56 5.82 8.22 3.59
C ARG A 56 7.18 7.57 3.77
N PHE A 57 8.16 8.08 3.02
CA PHE A 57 9.54 7.58 3.03
C PHE A 57 10.51 8.72 3.24
N ILE A 58 11.66 8.42 3.86
CA ILE A 58 12.69 9.45 4.05
C ILE A 58 13.25 9.95 2.71
N ASP A 59 13.32 9.07 1.70
CA ASP A 59 13.82 9.40 0.36
C ASP A 59 13.35 8.35 -0.67
N LYS A 60 13.75 8.56 -1.92
CA LYS A 60 13.40 7.65 -3.02
C LYS A 60 13.95 6.25 -2.82
N THR A 61 15.16 6.12 -2.28
CA THR A 61 15.79 4.82 -2.03
C THR A 61 14.99 4.00 -1.03
N ALA A 62 14.48 4.64 0.01
CA ALA A 62 13.60 3.99 0.99
C ALA A 62 12.30 3.50 0.35
N MET A 63 11.70 4.30 -0.53
CA MET A 63 10.51 3.88 -1.29
C MET A 63 10.80 2.68 -2.17
N GLU A 64 11.93 2.67 -2.88
CA GLU A 64 12.31 1.55 -3.73
C GLU A 64 12.54 0.28 -2.90
N ARG A 65 13.17 0.39 -1.73
CA ARG A 65 13.33 -0.75 -0.82
C ARG A 65 11.99 -1.30 -0.35
N HIS A 66 11.04 -0.41 -0.02
CA HIS A 66 9.69 -0.83 0.35
C HIS A 66 9.00 -1.56 -0.79
N ASN A 67 9.00 -0.97 -1.99
CA ASN A 67 8.31 -1.54 -3.15
C ASN A 67 8.89 -2.89 -3.58
N ASN A 68 10.20 -3.06 -3.44
CA ASN A 68 10.91 -4.30 -3.83
C ASN A 68 11.07 -5.27 -2.66
N GLY A 69 10.65 -4.89 -1.47
CA GLY A 69 10.82 -5.68 -0.25
C GLY A 69 9.79 -6.79 -0.11
N ALA A 70 10.02 -7.64 0.90
CA ALA A 70 9.19 -8.82 1.13
C ALA A 70 7.73 -8.46 1.48
N GLY A 71 7.48 -7.35 2.16
CA GLY A 71 6.13 -6.91 2.49
C GLY A 71 5.29 -6.65 1.26
N SER A 72 5.77 -5.78 0.37
CA SER A 72 5.05 -5.44 -0.87
C SER A 72 4.98 -6.62 -1.84
N GLN A 73 6.07 -7.34 -2.01
CA GLN A 73 6.09 -8.51 -2.89
C GLN A 73 5.13 -9.60 -2.41
N GLY A 74 5.09 -9.85 -1.12
CA GLY A 74 4.15 -10.79 -0.51
C GLY A 74 2.69 -10.39 -0.70
N PHE A 75 2.41 -9.08 -0.60
CA PHE A 75 1.06 -8.56 -0.86
C PHE A 75 0.62 -8.88 -2.29
N PHE A 76 1.40 -8.50 -3.28
CA PHE A 76 1.02 -8.73 -4.68
C PHE A 76 0.95 -10.22 -5.00
N ALA A 77 1.83 -11.04 -4.46
CA ALA A 77 1.75 -12.50 -4.62
C ALA A 77 0.44 -13.06 -4.08
N ALA A 78 -0.05 -12.53 -2.96
CA ALA A 78 -1.29 -13.02 -2.34
C ALA A 78 -2.56 -12.54 -3.06
N VAL A 79 -2.56 -11.29 -3.56
CA VAL A 79 -3.82 -10.66 -4.04
C VAL A 79 -3.90 -10.45 -5.55
N ASN A 80 -2.83 -10.70 -6.29
CA ASN A 80 -2.74 -10.33 -7.71
C ASN A 80 -3.94 -10.83 -8.54
N ASN A 81 -4.40 -12.05 -8.28
CA ASN A 81 -5.54 -12.63 -9.00
C ASN A 81 -6.91 -12.19 -8.45
N PHE A 82 -6.93 -11.37 -7.40
CA PHE A 82 -8.15 -10.94 -6.71
C PHE A 82 -8.37 -9.43 -6.81
N LEU A 83 -7.57 -8.75 -7.64
CA LEU A 83 -7.72 -7.32 -7.89
C LEU A 83 -8.59 -7.09 -9.13
N ASP A 84 -9.30 -5.96 -9.10
CA ASP A 84 -10.10 -5.47 -10.22
C ASP A 84 -9.36 -4.33 -10.89
N GLY A 85 -8.60 -4.67 -11.92
CA GLY A 85 -7.79 -3.71 -12.66
C GLY A 85 -6.44 -3.44 -12.01
N GLU A 86 -5.68 -2.55 -12.61
CA GLU A 86 -4.35 -2.18 -12.16
C GLU A 86 -4.41 -1.26 -10.94
N VAL A 87 -3.43 -1.38 -10.06
CA VAL A 87 -3.24 -0.44 -8.96
C VAL A 87 -2.83 0.91 -9.54
N ILE A 88 -3.54 1.96 -9.14
CA ILE A 88 -3.20 3.33 -9.52
C ILE A 88 -2.21 3.85 -8.49
N VAL A 89 -1.06 4.34 -8.96
CA VAL A 89 0.02 4.82 -8.07
C VAL A 89 0.40 6.24 -8.47
N VAL A 90 0.48 7.12 -7.47
CA VAL A 90 1.04 8.45 -7.63
C VAL A 90 2.25 8.58 -6.71
N ILE A 91 3.41 8.84 -7.30
CA ILE A 91 4.66 9.08 -6.57
C ILE A 91 4.86 10.59 -6.50
N ALA A 92 5.05 11.12 -5.29
CA ALA A 92 5.05 12.54 -5.06
C ALA A 92 6.05 12.96 -3.98
N LYS A 93 6.28 14.25 -3.87
CA LYS A 93 6.92 14.84 -2.71
C LYS A 93 5.87 15.54 -1.88
N GLU A 94 6.01 15.48 -0.56
CA GLU A 94 5.14 16.26 0.31
C GLU A 94 5.45 17.74 0.17
N VAL A 95 4.41 18.53 -0.01
CA VAL A 95 4.53 19.99 -0.12
C VAL A 95 3.93 20.70 1.09
N TRP A 96 3.22 19.97 1.91
CA TRP A 96 2.64 20.43 3.18
C TRP A 96 2.37 19.24 4.09
N SER A 97 2.62 19.41 5.38
CA SER A 97 2.33 18.37 6.36
C SER A 97 1.85 18.96 7.69
#